data_7dce075c2619c5ff21e1e8b6cfd99a5e
#
_entry.id   7dce075c2619c5ff21e1e8b6cfd99a5e
#
_cell.length_a   1.000
_cell.length_b   1.000
_cell.length_c   1.000
_cell.angle_alpha   90.00
_cell.angle_beta   90.00
_cell.angle_gamma   90.00
#
_symmetry.space_group_name_H-M   'P 1'
#
loop_
_entity.id
_entity.type
_entity.pdbx_description
1 polymer ?
#
loop_
_entity_poly.entity_id
_entity_poly.type
_entity_poly.pdbx_seq_one_letter_code
_entity_poly.pdbx_strand_id
1 'polypeptide(L)'
;MMVRPASLPLLLASLACFAGAAPLHAQQVQTPLPAQVAPPTLPAPQVQPAAPGPGVAGGEAPRPGHGILHLSATLTADPPLVRAGLQWRVFADETQPDGTHRIVAQSTDPQPTFDLPDGRYIVHATYGYAGTVKRVDIADRVSSERFNLNAGAIAVEGTLGDAAIPADRLSIAIYVPDHNNPEAKLVVANAKPDQVICLPEGSYHIVSTYLDTEGVGSLTPVSNTNSTVAADLRIQAGKLLQATVRHRAAMLTLKLVNATGGEALANTSFTVLTPGGDVIRELIGAFPSLVLAEGDYVAIARHAGKTYQSEFKVQSARDSDVEVLAH
;
A
#
# COMPACT_ATOMS: atom_id res chain seq x y z
N MET A 1 -17.50 4.76 -12.16
CA MET A 1 -17.08 4.51 -10.78
C MET A 1 -18.31 4.18 -9.96
N MET A 2 -18.44 2.97 -9.46
CA MET A 2 -19.60 2.55 -8.67
C MET A 2 -19.07 2.21 -7.27
N VAL A 3 -19.34 3.08 -6.31
CA VAL A 3 -19.06 2.84 -4.89
C VAL A 3 -20.33 2.20 -4.31
N ARG A 4 -20.22 0.96 -3.90
CA ARG A 4 -21.28 0.30 -3.11
C ARG A 4 -20.92 0.40 -1.63
N PRO A 5 -21.71 1.08 -0.79
CA PRO A 5 -21.60 0.92 0.64
C PRO A 5 -22.22 -0.43 1.04
N ALA A 6 -21.40 -1.45 1.25
CA ALA A 6 -21.86 -2.66 1.91
C ALA A 6 -21.83 -2.41 3.42
N SER A 7 -22.98 -2.10 3.99
CA SER A 7 -23.16 -2.09 5.44
C SER A 7 -23.33 -3.54 5.93
N LEU A 8 -22.24 -4.22 6.20
CA LEU A 8 -22.28 -5.45 7.00
C LEU A 8 -21.90 -5.07 8.44
N PRO A 9 -22.70 -5.46 9.45
CA PRO A 9 -22.26 -5.31 10.82
C PRO A 9 -21.04 -6.18 11.02
N LEU A 10 -19.98 -5.59 11.57
CA LEU A 10 -18.74 -6.28 11.94
C LEU A 10 -19.07 -7.37 12.97
N LEU A 11 -19.28 -8.59 12.50
CA LEU A 11 -19.14 -9.76 13.35
C LEU A 11 -17.66 -9.83 13.73
N LEU A 12 -17.39 -9.84 15.04
CA LEU A 12 -16.08 -9.91 15.67
C LEU A 12 -15.25 -11.08 15.11
N ALA A 13 -14.57 -10.86 14.02
CA ALA A 13 -13.41 -11.64 13.66
C ALA A 13 -12.20 -10.77 13.99
N SER A 14 -11.36 -11.26 14.91
CA SER A 14 -10.09 -10.64 15.27
C SER A 14 -9.23 -10.46 14.03
N LEU A 15 -9.29 -9.26 13.42
CA LEU A 15 -8.47 -8.89 12.28
C LEU A 15 -7.07 -8.57 12.78
N ALA A 16 -6.20 -9.58 12.78
CA ALA A 16 -4.77 -9.36 12.89
C ALA A 16 -4.28 -8.83 11.54
N CYS A 17 -3.85 -7.59 11.50
CA CYS A 17 -3.11 -7.02 10.36
C CYS A 17 -1.69 -7.61 10.30
N PHE A 18 -1.55 -8.92 10.07
CA PHE A 18 -0.28 -9.55 9.72
C PHE A 18 -0.53 -10.71 8.76
N ALA A 19 0.15 -10.67 7.63
CA ALA A 19 0.20 -11.74 6.66
C ALA A 19 0.99 -12.93 7.21
N GLY A 20 0.33 -14.04 7.48
CA GLY A 20 0.94 -15.35 7.71
C GLY A 20 0.49 -16.30 6.62
N ALA A 21 1.39 -16.65 5.70
CA ALA A 21 1.15 -17.69 4.71
C ALA A 21 1.26 -19.07 5.37
N ALA A 22 0.24 -19.91 5.21
CA ALA A 22 0.30 -21.33 5.55
C ALA A 22 0.61 -22.15 4.28
N PRO A 23 1.44 -23.21 4.37
CA PRO A 23 1.82 -23.99 3.20
C PRO A 23 0.81 -25.11 2.88
N LEU A 24 0.40 -25.22 1.62
CA LEU A 24 -0.22 -26.41 1.07
C LEU A 24 0.85 -27.51 0.85
N HIS A 25 0.59 -28.68 1.37
CA HIS A 25 1.40 -29.88 1.09
C HIS A 25 1.11 -30.39 -0.32
N ALA A 26 2.11 -30.28 -1.20
CA ALA A 26 2.19 -31.08 -2.41
C ALA A 26 3.31 -32.09 -2.28
N GLN A 27 3.01 -33.38 -2.35
CA GLN A 27 4.01 -34.45 -2.42
C GLN A 27 4.74 -34.38 -3.76
N GLN A 28 6.05 -34.14 -3.69
CA GLN A 28 6.95 -34.28 -4.85
C GLN A 28 7.83 -35.50 -4.73
N VAL A 29 7.84 -36.26 -5.81
CA VAL A 29 8.74 -37.39 -6.06
C VAL A 29 10.19 -36.88 -6.19
N GLN A 30 11.09 -37.42 -5.37
CA GLN A 30 12.50 -37.07 -5.36
C GLN A 30 13.26 -37.81 -6.45
N THR A 31 13.96 -37.06 -7.30
CA THR A 31 15.10 -37.54 -8.07
C THR A 31 16.38 -36.93 -7.49
N PRO A 32 17.50 -37.70 -7.29
CA PRO A 32 18.70 -37.18 -6.67
C PRO A 32 19.57 -36.39 -7.65
N LEU A 33 19.97 -35.19 -7.25
CA LEU A 33 21.02 -34.37 -7.95
C LEU A 33 22.34 -34.39 -7.17
N PRO A 34 23.49 -34.21 -7.85
CA PRO A 34 24.79 -34.41 -7.27
C PRO A 34 25.25 -33.33 -6.30
N ALA A 35 26.07 -33.71 -5.34
CA ALA A 35 26.59 -32.91 -4.25
C ALA A 35 27.31 -31.64 -4.71
N GLN A 36 26.82 -30.47 -4.30
CA GLN A 36 27.52 -29.19 -4.33
C GLN A 36 28.19 -28.92 -2.97
N VAL A 37 29.49 -28.65 -3.03
CA VAL A 37 30.30 -28.24 -1.88
C VAL A 37 29.80 -26.86 -1.36
N ALA A 38 29.42 -26.82 -0.10
CA ALA A 38 28.97 -25.62 0.57
C ALA A 38 30.15 -24.67 0.89
N PRO A 39 29.99 -23.34 0.69
CA PRO A 39 30.93 -22.35 1.21
C PRO A 39 30.88 -22.26 2.74
N PRO A 40 31.95 -21.82 3.42
CA PRO A 40 32.02 -21.79 4.88
C PRO A 40 31.03 -20.80 5.47
N THR A 41 30.16 -21.30 6.34
CA THR A 41 29.17 -20.54 7.08
C THR A 41 29.86 -19.71 8.17
N LEU A 42 29.75 -18.38 8.10
CA LEU A 42 30.04 -17.50 9.22
C LEU A 42 29.06 -17.76 10.36
N PRO A 43 29.48 -17.77 11.64
CA PRO A 43 28.55 -17.97 12.75
C PRO A 43 27.57 -16.81 12.82
N ALA A 44 26.28 -17.15 12.81
CA ALA A 44 25.20 -16.19 13.06
C ALA A 44 25.35 -15.58 14.46
N PRO A 45 25.07 -14.27 14.64
CA PRO A 45 25.03 -13.69 15.98
C PRO A 45 23.94 -14.39 16.79
N GLN A 46 24.34 -14.96 17.92
CA GLN A 46 23.41 -15.56 18.87
C GLN A 46 22.56 -14.43 19.47
N VAL A 47 21.30 -14.33 19.01
CA VAL A 47 20.29 -13.57 19.72
C VAL A 47 19.97 -14.34 20.98
N GLN A 48 20.50 -13.91 22.11
CA GLN A 48 20.05 -14.37 23.43
C GLN A 48 18.56 -14.13 23.53
N PRO A 49 17.72 -15.15 23.83
CA PRO A 49 16.33 -14.91 24.12
C PRO A 49 16.27 -13.97 25.32
N ALA A 50 15.61 -12.83 25.15
CA ALA A 50 15.26 -11.96 26.26
C ALA A 50 14.49 -12.80 27.27
N ALA A 51 14.94 -12.80 28.52
CA ALA A 51 14.25 -13.48 29.61
C ALA A 51 12.78 -13.04 29.60
N PRO A 52 11.80 -13.96 29.78
CA PRO A 52 10.41 -13.59 29.91
C PRO A 52 10.31 -12.63 31.07
N GLY A 53 9.87 -11.40 30.79
CA GLY A 53 9.53 -10.45 31.82
C GLY A 53 8.45 -11.07 32.73
N PRO A 54 8.48 -10.82 34.05
CA PRO A 54 7.54 -11.41 34.97
C PRO A 54 6.12 -11.04 34.54
N GLY A 55 5.33 -12.06 34.20
CA GLY A 55 3.89 -11.92 33.96
C GLY A 55 3.24 -11.41 35.23
N VAL A 56 2.75 -10.19 35.26
CA VAL A 56 2.03 -9.59 36.37
C VAL A 56 0.58 -10.05 36.29
N ALA A 57 0.30 -11.19 36.92
CA ALA A 57 -1.04 -11.52 37.34
C ALA A 57 -1.16 -11.11 38.82
N GLY A 58 -2.00 -10.12 39.11
CA GLY A 58 -2.32 -9.69 40.47
C GLY A 58 -2.00 -8.22 40.70
N GLY A 59 -3.00 -7.43 41.08
CA GLY A 59 -2.89 -5.98 41.28
C GLY A 59 -1.81 -5.63 42.31
N GLU A 60 -0.61 -5.40 41.82
CA GLU A 60 0.50 -4.90 42.62
C GLU A 60 0.26 -3.41 42.91
N ALA A 61 0.32 -3.04 44.18
CA ALA A 61 0.24 -1.64 44.57
C ALA A 61 1.43 -0.88 43.97
N PRO A 62 1.26 0.37 43.59
CA PRO A 62 2.37 1.20 43.07
C PRO A 62 3.51 1.27 44.10
N ARG A 63 4.74 1.34 43.61
CA ARG A 63 5.89 1.64 44.46
C ARG A 63 5.79 3.09 44.91
N PRO A 64 6.29 3.44 46.11
CA PRO A 64 6.33 4.85 46.54
C PRO A 64 6.98 5.77 45.50
N GLY A 65 6.27 6.84 45.11
CA GLY A 65 6.71 7.75 44.06
C GLY A 65 6.55 7.22 42.62
N HIS A 66 5.76 6.15 42.45
CA HIS A 66 5.41 5.59 41.15
C HIS A 66 3.90 5.35 41.04
N GLY A 67 3.37 5.47 39.83
CA GLY A 67 2.00 5.10 39.53
C GLY A 67 1.93 4.05 38.43
N ILE A 68 0.85 3.27 38.44
CA ILE A 68 0.57 2.25 37.45
C ILE A 68 -0.43 2.81 36.42
N LEU A 69 -0.07 2.78 35.15
CA LEU A 69 -0.87 3.25 34.03
C LEU A 69 -1.32 2.08 33.16
N HIS A 70 -2.62 1.83 33.14
CA HIS A 70 -3.25 0.88 32.20
C HIS A 70 -3.76 1.65 30.97
N LEU A 71 -3.41 1.19 29.78
CA LEU A 71 -3.83 1.80 28.52
C LEU A 71 -4.75 0.86 27.74
N SER A 72 -5.71 1.45 27.05
CA SER A 72 -6.56 0.77 26.08
C SER A 72 -6.96 1.72 24.97
N ALA A 73 -7.30 1.19 23.78
CA ALA A 73 -7.76 1.99 22.66
C ALA A 73 -9.02 1.44 22.01
N THR A 74 -9.80 2.33 21.44
CA THR A 74 -10.99 2.05 20.62
C THR A 74 -10.86 2.74 19.27
N LEU A 75 -11.55 2.26 18.24
CA LEU A 75 -11.61 2.90 16.94
C LEU A 75 -12.63 4.05 16.88
N THR A 76 -13.63 3.98 17.77
CA THR A 76 -14.70 4.98 17.93
C THR A 76 -14.76 5.39 19.40
N ALA A 77 -15.67 6.31 19.74
CA ALA A 77 -15.94 6.67 21.13
C ALA A 77 -16.46 5.46 21.96
N ASP A 78 -17.11 4.51 21.30
CA ASP A 78 -17.71 3.34 21.90
C ASP A 78 -16.86 2.06 21.72
N PRO A 79 -17.03 1.03 22.57
CA PRO A 79 -16.42 -0.29 22.38
C PRO A 79 -16.79 -0.90 21.02
N PRO A 80 -16.00 -1.87 20.49
CA PRO A 80 -15.02 -2.69 21.19
C PRO A 80 -13.62 -2.09 21.27
N LEU A 81 -12.82 -2.62 22.22
CA LEU A 81 -11.39 -2.32 22.32
C LEU A 81 -10.61 -2.93 21.13
N VAL A 82 -9.59 -2.23 20.68
CA VAL A 82 -8.62 -2.76 19.70
C VAL A 82 -7.79 -3.84 20.38
N ARG A 83 -7.71 -5.03 19.77
CA ARG A 83 -7.09 -6.22 20.35
C ARG A 83 -5.71 -6.57 19.81
N ALA A 84 -5.25 -5.91 18.74
CA ALA A 84 -3.96 -6.17 18.13
C ALA A 84 -3.55 -4.99 17.23
N GLY A 85 -2.27 -4.89 16.88
CA GLY A 85 -1.74 -3.90 15.93
C GLY A 85 -1.53 -2.50 16.48
N LEU A 86 -1.74 -2.30 17.80
CA LEU A 86 -1.44 -1.04 18.48
C LEU A 86 0.06 -0.89 18.72
N GLN A 87 0.51 0.36 18.69
CA GLN A 87 1.83 0.76 19.16
C GLN A 87 1.65 1.91 20.14
N TRP A 88 2.24 1.75 21.31
CA TRP A 88 2.24 2.74 22.38
C TRP A 88 3.62 3.32 22.57
N ARG A 89 3.69 4.63 22.70
CA ARG A 89 4.90 5.33 23.10
C ARG A 89 4.56 6.32 24.19
N VAL A 90 5.29 6.27 25.28
CA VAL A 90 5.16 7.18 26.44
C VAL A 90 6.40 8.05 26.44
N PHE A 91 6.19 9.36 26.45
CA PHE A 91 7.25 10.37 26.50
C PHE A 91 7.15 11.15 27.82
N ALA A 92 8.28 11.58 28.37
CA ALA A 92 8.28 12.60 29.41
C ALA A 92 7.73 13.91 28.84
N ASP A 93 6.87 14.63 29.59
CA ASP A 93 6.34 15.94 29.14
C ASP A 93 7.40 17.06 29.16
N GLU A 94 8.56 16.80 29.78
CA GLU A 94 9.70 17.71 29.76
C GLU A 94 10.30 17.76 28.33
N THR A 95 10.45 18.99 27.83
CA THR A 95 11.11 19.25 26.55
C THR A 95 12.62 19.29 26.73
N GLN A 96 13.34 18.51 25.93
CA GLN A 96 14.80 18.53 25.88
C GLN A 96 15.31 19.80 25.19
N PRO A 97 16.60 20.15 25.34
CA PRO A 97 17.18 21.34 24.71
C PRO A 97 17.07 21.37 23.17
N ASP A 98 16.93 20.20 22.53
CA ASP A 98 16.73 20.03 21.09
C ASP A 98 15.25 20.13 20.66
N GLY A 99 14.34 20.44 21.60
CA GLY A 99 12.90 20.52 21.34
C GLY A 99 12.16 19.18 21.30
N THR A 100 12.83 18.06 21.55
CA THR A 100 12.23 16.72 21.56
C THR A 100 11.77 16.30 22.97
N HIS A 101 10.94 15.25 23.03
CA HIS A 101 10.55 14.59 24.28
C HIS A 101 11.21 13.23 24.39
N ARG A 102 11.75 12.90 25.55
CA ARG A 102 12.41 11.62 25.80
C ARG A 102 11.38 10.50 25.91
N ILE A 103 11.57 9.42 25.13
CA ILE A 103 10.78 8.19 25.27
C ILE A 103 11.15 7.52 26.58
N VAL A 104 10.14 7.22 27.43
CA VAL A 104 10.31 6.55 28.73
C VAL A 104 9.80 5.12 28.72
N ALA A 105 8.80 4.82 27.89
CA ALA A 105 8.27 3.47 27.73
C ALA A 105 7.62 3.28 26.33
N GLN A 106 7.57 2.03 25.88
CA GLN A 106 6.86 1.64 24.66
C GLN A 106 6.32 0.21 24.77
N SER A 107 5.23 -0.08 24.07
CA SER A 107 4.65 -1.43 24.01
C SER A 107 3.87 -1.62 22.71
N THR A 108 3.75 -2.87 22.29
CA THR A 108 2.84 -3.32 21.22
C THR A 108 1.65 -4.13 21.74
N ASP A 109 1.56 -4.31 23.06
CA ASP A 109 0.43 -4.97 23.67
C ASP A 109 -0.84 -4.14 23.48
N PRO A 110 -2.00 -4.77 23.24
CA PRO A 110 -3.25 -4.04 23.06
C PRO A 110 -3.72 -3.32 24.33
N GLN A 111 -3.33 -3.81 25.49
CA GLN A 111 -3.66 -3.25 26.81
C GLN A 111 -2.43 -3.30 27.71
N PRO A 112 -1.43 -2.45 27.47
CA PRO A 112 -0.20 -2.45 28.24
C PRO A 112 -0.41 -1.85 29.62
N THR A 113 0.44 -2.28 30.55
CA THR A 113 0.57 -1.71 31.89
C THR A 113 1.98 -1.15 32.05
N PHE A 114 2.08 0.10 32.47
CA PHE A 114 3.36 0.77 32.72
C PHE A 114 3.47 1.17 34.18
N ASP A 115 4.60 0.84 34.83
CA ASP A 115 5.02 1.36 36.14
C ASP A 115 5.92 2.55 35.88
N LEU A 116 5.46 3.77 36.17
CA LEU A 116 6.13 5.03 35.84
C LEU A 116 6.30 5.88 37.10
N PRO A 117 7.45 6.58 37.23
CA PRO A 117 7.61 7.60 38.26
C PRO A 117 6.49 8.64 38.23
N ASP A 118 6.18 9.24 39.37
CA ASP A 118 5.24 10.35 39.44
C ASP A 118 5.67 11.48 38.52
N GLY A 119 4.74 12.01 37.72
CA GLY A 119 5.06 13.05 36.75
C GLY A 119 4.03 13.19 35.64
N ARG A 120 4.32 14.08 34.70
CA ARG A 120 3.50 14.29 33.49
C ARG A 120 4.12 13.61 32.29
N TYR A 121 3.26 12.96 31.52
CA TYR A 121 3.65 12.19 30.36
C TYR A 121 2.79 12.52 29.15
N ILE A 122 3.37 12.36 27.96
CA ILE A 122 2.66 12.41 26.67
C ILE A 122 2.58 10.96 26.17
N VAL A 123 1.36 10.44 26.02
CA VAL A 123 1.13 9.09 25.52
C VAL A 123 0.63 9.16 24.09
N HIS A 124 1.35 8.49 23.19
CA HIS A 124 0.94 8.27 21.80
C HIS A 124 0.40 6.85 21.64
N ALA A 125 -0.79 6.74 21.07
CA ALA A 125 -1.36 5.49 20.59
C ALA A 125 -1.43 5.55 19.06
N THR A 126 -0.87 4.55 18.37
CA THR A 126 -0.94 4.46 16.90
C THR A 126 -1.47 3.09 16.46
N TYR A 127 -2.24 3.11 15.35
CA TYR A 127 -2.82 1.93 14.72
C TYR A 127 -2.83 2.15 13.20
N GLY A 128 -1.89 1.50 12.50
CA GLY A 128 -1.62 1.80 11.10
C GLY A 128 -1.20 3.26 10.91
N TYR A 129 -1.92 4.00 10.09
CA TYR A 129 -1.70 5.44 9.86
C TYR A 129 -2.54 6.34 10.78
N ALA A 130 -3.42 5.75 11.59
CA ALA A 130 -4.19 6.50 12.57
C ALA A 130 -3.43 6.60 13.90
N GLY A 131 -3.59 7.71 14.60
CA GLY A 131 -2.97 7.89 15.90
C GLY A 131 -3.63 9.02 16.68
N THR A 132 -3.45 8.95 17.99
CA THR A 132 -3.92 9.97 18.92
C THR A 132 -2.91 10.18 20.04
N VAL A 133 -2.94 11.36 20.62
CA VAL A 133 -2.01 11.80 21.65
C VAL A 133 -2.80 12.33 22.84
N LYS A 134 -2.38 11.96 24.04
CA LYS A 134 -2.99 12.45 25.29
C LYS A 134 -1.91 12.73 26.33
N ARG A 135 -2.05 13.84 27.07
CA ARG A 135 -1.26 14.08 28.28
C ARG A 135 -1.90 13.37 29.45
N VAL A 136 -1.08 12.72 30.26
CA VAL A 136 -1.50 11.93 31.42
C VAL A 136 -0.63 12.33 32.61
N ASP A 137 -1.28 12.57 33.74
CA ASP A 137 -0.61 12.80 35.02
C ASP A 137 -0.55 11.50 35.82
N ILE A 138 0.64 11.06 36.15
CA ILE A 138 0.91 9.90 36.99
C ILE A 138 1.25 10.39 38.40
N ALA A 139 0.52 9.86 39.34
CA ALA A 139 0.72 10.04 40.77
C ALA A 139 0.59 8.69 41.46
N ASP A 140 1.08 8.54 42.67
CA ASP A 140 1.10 7.31 43.52
C ASP A 140 -0.26 6.56 43.58
N ARG A 141 -0.75 6.13 42.41
CA ARG A 141 -2.01 5.47 42.20
C ARG A 141 -2.07 4.62 40.92
N VAL A 142 -3.03 3.75 40.83
CA VAL A 142 -3.40 3.06 39.59
C VAL A 142 -4.36 3.93 38.80
N SER A 143 -4.04 4.18 37.53
CA SER A 143 -4.85 4.91 36.58
C SER A 143 -5.11 4.10 35.32
N SER A 144 -6.26 4.32 34.70
CA SER A 144 -6.63 3.67 33.44
C SER A 144 -7.07 4.72 32.43
N GLU A 145 -6.43 4.70 31.27
CA GLU A 145 -6.69 5.66 30.22
C GLU A 145 -7.16 4.95 28.94
N ARG A 146 -8.26 5.47 28.38
CA ARG A 146 -8.80 5.00 27.11
C ARG A 146 -8.53 6.03 26.02
N PHE A 147 -8.05 5.55 24.88
CA PHE A 147 -7.72 6.34 23.72
C PHE A 147 -8.72 6.04 22.59
N ASN A 148 -9.44 7.07 22.13
CA ASN A 148 -10.23 6.96 20.91
C ASN A 148 -9.34 7.34 19.73
N LEU A 149 -9.07 6.38 18.82
CA LEU A 149 -8.26 6.60 17.64
C LEU A 149 -9.00 7.35 16.53
N ASN A 150 -10.34 7.36 16.60
CA ASN A 150 -11.21 7.91 15.58
C ASN A 150 -10.80 7.43 14.17
N ALA A 151 -10.66 6.11 14.02
CA ALA A 151 -10.07 5.47 12.86
C ALA A 151 -11.03 4.49 12.19
N GLY A 152 -10.94 4.43 10.87
CA GLY A 152 -11.56 3.40 10.04
C GLY A 152 -10.51 2.68 9.21
N ALA A 153 -10.96 1.88 8.27
CA ALA A 153 -10.08 1.16 7.37
C ALA A 153 -10.59 1.22 5.93
N ILE A 154 -9.66 1.06 4.99
CA ILE A 154 -9.97 0.94 3.57
C ILE A 154 -9.22 -0.25 2.98
N ALA A 155 -9.89 -0.97 2.07
CA ALA A 155 -9.28 -1.90 1.14
C ALA A 155 -9.67 -1.48 -0.28
N VAL A 156 -8.69 -1.40 -1.18
CA VAL A 156 -8.91 -0.96 -2.57
C VAL A 156 -8.47 -2.06 -3.51
N GLU A 157 -9.31 -2.39 -4.47
CA GLU A 157 -8.96 -3.26 -5.59
C GLU A 157 -9.08 -2.52 -6.91
N GLY A 158 -8.30 -2.93 -7.92
CA GLY A 158 -8.44 -2.46 -9.29
C GLY A 158 -8.97 -3.55 -10.19
N THR A 159 -9.87 -3.20 -11.11
CA THR A 159 -10.38 -4.14 -12.10
C THR A 159 -10.22 -3.61 -13.52
N LEU A 160 -10.04 -4.53 -14.47
CA LEU A 160 -10.06 -4.30 -15.90
C LEU A 160 -11.22 -5.12 -16.49
N GLY A 161 -12.31 -4.45 -16.85
CA GLY A 161 -13.56 -5.14 -17.08
C GLY A 161 -14.05 -5.83 -15.79
N ASP A 162 -14.27 -7.15 -15.85
CA ASP A 162 -14.69 -7.95 -14.69
C ASP A 162 -13.52 -8.69 -14.01
N ALA A 163 -12.29 -8.57 -14.54
CA ALA A 163 -11.12 -9.23 -14.00
C ALA A 163 -10.35 -8.31 -13.03
N ALA A 164 -9.88 -8.86 -11.91
CA ALA A 164 -8.99 -8.14 -11.00
C ALA A 164 -7.62 -7.92 -11.67
N ILE A 165 -7.06 -6.72 -11.49
CA ILE A 165 -5.70 -6.40 -11.93
C ILE A 165 -4.71 -7.03 -10.94
N PRO A 166 -3.69 -7.77 -11.41
CA PRO A 166 -2.67 -8.34 -10.53
C PRO A 166 -1.96 -7.30 -9.67
N ALA A 167 -1.56 -7.68 -8.46
CA ALA A 167 -1.01 -6.77 -7.47
C ALA A 167 0.32 -6.12 -7.87
N ASP A 168 1.10 -6.78 -8.71
CA ASP A 168 2.35 -6.28 -9.30
C ASP A 168 2.12 -5.29 -10.47
N ARG A 169 0.89 -5.24 -10.97
CA ARG A 169 0.45 -4.39 -12.08
C ARG A 169 -0.41 -3.20 -11.63
N LEU A 170 -0.66 -3.05 -10.35
CA LEU A 170 -1.49 -1.99 -9.81
C LEU A 170 -0.74 -1.19 -8.73
N SER A 171 -0.63 0.12 -8.93
CA SER A 171 -0.14 1.06 -7.92
C SER A 171 -1.31 1.87 -7.39
N ILE A 172 -1.45 1.91 -6.06
CA ILE A 172 -2.50 2.68 -5.39
C ILE A 172 -1.83 3.68 -4.45
N ALA A 173 -2.05 4.96 -4.68
CA ALA A 173 -1.63 6.03 -3.80
C ALA A 173 -2.84 6.64 -3.08
N ILE A 174 -2.67 6.99 -1.80
CA ILE A 174 -3.73 7.60 -0.98
C ILE A 174 -3.22 8.94 -0.47
N TYR A 175 -4.02 9.98 -0.69
CA TYR A 175 -3.71 11.35 -0.31
C TYR A 175 -4.76 11.92 0.64
N VAL A 176 -4.36 12.86 1.47
CA VAL A 176 -5.28 13.78 2.14
C VAL A 176 -5.41 15.01 1.25
N PRO A 177 -6.62 15.33 0.74
CA PRO A 177 -6.85 16.49 -0.10
C PRO A 177 -6.82 17.79 0.70
N ASP A 178 -6.47 18.90 0.04
CA ASP A 178 -6.68 20.26 0.51
C ASP A 178 -7.62 20.99 -0.46
N HIS A 179 -8.08 22.20 -0.09
CA HIS A 179 -9.15 22.93 -0.79
C HIS A 179 -9.00 23.03 -2.31
N ASN A 180 -7.78 23.11 -2.84
CA ASN A 180 -7.50 23.23 -4.27
C ASN A 180 -6.55 22.15 -4.82
N ASN A 181 -6.18 21.18 -3.99
CA ASN A 181 -5.24 20.14 -4.38
C ASN A 181 -5.68 18.78 -3.80
N PRO A 182 -6.25 17.88 -4.62
CA PRO A 182 -6.64 16.55 -4.16
C PRO A 182 -5.44 15.69 -3.71
N GLU A 183 -4.23 15.96 -4.23
CA GLU A 183 -3.00 15.26 -3.92
C GLU A 183 -2.07 16.05 -2.98
N ALA A 184 -2.65 16.91 -2.11
CA ALA A 184 -1.86 17.82 -1.27
C ALA A 184 -0.89 17.11 -0.33
N LYS A 185 -1.31 15.97 0.27
CA LYS A 185 -0.47 15.21 1.21
C LYS A 185 -0.56 13.73 0.94
N LEU A 186 0.53 13.14 0.47
CA LEU A 186 0.66 11.70 0.32
C LEU A 186 0.71 11.02 1.69
N VAL A 187 -0.17 10.05 1.92
CA VAL A 187 -0.24 9.23 3.14
C VAL A 187 0.28 7.83 2.89
N VAL A 188 -0.14 7.20 1.78
CA VAL A 188 0.30 5.87 1.37
C VAL A 188 0.74 5.93 -0.08
N ALA A 189 1.99 5.60 -0.36
CA ALA A 189 2.57 5.69 -1.70
C ALA A 189 2.24 4.48 -2.58
N ASN A 190 2.13 3.29 -2.01
CA ASN A 190 2.08 2.02 -2.74
C ASN A 190 1.27 0.99 -1.97
N ALA A 191 -0.03 1.25 -1.81
CA ALA A 191 -0.94 0.28 -1.24
C ALA A 191 -1.07 -0.94 -2.17
N LYS A 192 -1.05 -2.13 -1.58
CA LYS A 192 -1.34 -3.36 -2.31
C LYS A 192 -2.85 -3.50 -2.51
N PRO A 193 -3.31 -4.09 -3.63
CA PRO A 193 -4.70 -4.47 -3.77
C PRO A 193 -5.16 -5.31 -2.56
N ASP A 194 -6.38 -5.07 -2.10
CA ASP A 194 -7.02 -5.73 -0.96
C ASP A 194 -6.29 -5.59 0.39
N GLN A 195 -5.20 -4.85 0.44
CA GLN A 195 -4.55 -4.53 1.71
C GLN A 195 -5.47 -3.65 2.55
N VAL A 196 -5.78 -4.12 3.77
CA VAL A 196 -6.52 -3.31 4.74
C VAL A 196 -5.61 -2.25 5.34
N ILE A 197 -5.93 -1.00 5.09
CA ILE A 197 -5.17 0.17 5.53
C ILE A 197 -6.01 0.94 6.53
N CYS A 198 -5.50 1.05 7.77
CA CYS A 198 -6.14 1.81 8.83
C CYS A 198 -5.75 3.28 8.75
N LEU A 199 -6.74 4.16 8.69
CA LEU A 199 -6.58 5.60 8.50
C LEU A 199 -7.49 6.36 9.49
N PRO A 200 -7.16 7.59 9.88
CA PRO A 200 -8.08 8.48 10.58
C PRO A 200 -9.39 8.64 9.81
N GLU A 201 -10.49 8.90 10.54
CA GLU A 201 -11.73 9.33 9.90
C GLU A 201 -11.49 10.60 9.10
N GLY A 202 -11.98 10.64 7.84
CA GLY A 202 -11.79 11.82 7.00
C GLY A 202 -12.04 11.55 5.51
N SER A 203 -11.80 12.56 4.71
CA SER A 203 -11.85 12.49 3.25
C SER A 203 -10.46 12.21 2.69
N TYR A 204 -10.40 11.34 1.69
CA TYR A 204 -9.17 10.92 1.03
C TYR A 204 -9.35 10.92 -0.47
N HIS A 205 -8.27 11.24 -1.17
CA HIS A 205 -8.16 11.12 -2.61
C HIS A 205 -7.30 9.90 -2.94
N ILE A 206 -7.83 8.99 -3.77
CA ILE A 206 -7.13 7.78 -4.18
C ILE A 206 -6.78 7.90 -5.65
N VAL A 207 -5.53 7.60 -5.97
CA VAL A 207 -5.03 7.51 -7.34
C VAL A 207 -4.59 6.08 -7.58
N SER A 208 -5.27 5.40 -8.49
CA SER A 208 -4.97 4.04 -8.93
C SER A 208 -4.39 4.08 -10.32
N THR A 209 -3.21 3.48 -10.50
CA THR A 209 -2.50 3.45 -11.79
C THR A 209 -2.27 2.00 -12.21
N TYR A 210 -2.75 1.64 -13.39
CA TYR A 210 -2.47 0.36 -14.01
C TYR A 210 -1.11 0.42 -14.69
N LEU A 211 -0.14 -0.33 -14.15
CA LEU A 211 1.26 -0.28 -14.55
C LEU A 211 1.51 -1.13 -15.81
N ASP A 212 2.40 -0.64 -16.67
CA ASP A 212 2.97 -1.45 -17.75
C ASP A 212 3.75 -2.64 -17.18
N THR A 213 3.84 -3.73 -17.93
CA THR A 213 4.93 -4.68 -17.73
C THR A 213 6.22 -4.00 -18.12
N GLU A 214 7.30 -4.23 -17.37
CA GLU A 214 8.64 -3.83 -17.77
C GLU A 214 8.95 -4.47 -19.14
N GLY A 215 8.65 -3.76 -20.22
CA GLY A 215 9.02 -4.16 -21.55
C GLY A 215 10.52 -3.95 -21.72
N VAL A 216 11.24 -4.95 -22.21
CA VAL A 216 12.59 -4.78 -22.74
C VAL A 216 12.49 -3.69 -23.82
N GLY A 217 13.09 -2.51 -23.60
CA GLY A 217 13.11 -1.41 -24.57
C GLY A 217 12.36 -0.14 -24.19
N SER A 218 11.76 -0.04 -23.00
CA SER A 218 11.19 1.23 -22.54
C SER A 218 12.30 2.23 -22.19
N LEU A 219 12.27 3.40 -22.81
CA LEU A 219 13.22 4.50 -22.56
C LEU A 219 12.81 5.37 -21.35
N THR A 220 11.61 5.20 -20.85
CA THR A 220 11.08 5.98 -19.72
C THR A 220 10.93 5.08 -18.49
N PRO A 221 11.15 5.62 -17.27
CA PRO A 221 10.89 4.85 -16.04
C PRO A 221 9.45 4.32 -16.00
N VAL A 222 9.31 3.14 -15.44
CA VAL A 222 8.15 2.22 -15.41
C VAL A 222 6.81 2.83 -14.97
N SER A 223 6.74 4.07 -14.53
CA SER A 223 5.58 4.60 -13.80
C SER A 223 4.55 5.38 -14.61
N ASN A 224 4.80 5.68 -15.88
CA ASN A 224 3.92 6.56 -16.66
C ASN A 224 3.04 5.77 -17.63
N THR A 225 2.02 5.12 -17.10
CA THR A 225 0.94 4.62 -17.95
C THR A 225 -0.09 5.72 -18.17
N ASN A 226 -0.81 5.63 -19.30
CA ASN A 226 -1.97 6.49 -19.58
C ASN A 226 -3.23 6.03 -18.83
N SER A 227 -3.15 4.97 -18.03
CA SER A 227 -4.31 4.41 -17.32
C SER A 227 -4.22 4.72 -15.82
N THR A 228 -4.68 5.90 -15.47
CA THR A 228 -4.82 6.36 -14.08
C THR A 228 -6.27 6.70 -13.80
N VAL A 229 -6.79 6.22 -12.67
CA VAL A 229 -8.15 6.50 -12.20
C VAL A 229 -8.06 7.08 -10.81
N ALA A 230 -8.66 8.25 -10.62
CA ALA A 230 -8.74 8.92 -9.33
C ALA A 230 -10.16 8.86 -8.75
N ALA A 231 -10.25 8.86 -7.42
CA ALA A 231 -11.51 8.82 -6.71
C ALA A 231 -11.42 9.49 -5.33
N ASP A 232 -12.45 10.23 -4.96
CA ASP A 232 -12.61 10.77 -3.63
C ASP A 232 -13.46 9.83 -2.78
N LEU A 233 -12.99 9.51 -1.59
CA LEU A 233 -13.63 8.60 -0.64
C LEU A 233 -13.66 9.19 0.76
N ARG A 234 -14.65 8.78 1.56
CA ARG A 234 -14.73 9.15 2.96
C ARG A 234 -14.63 7.91 3.85
N ILE A 235 -13.65 7.91 4.73
CA ILE A 235 -13.45 6.88 5.75
C ILE A 235 -14.22 7.29 7.00
N GLN A 236 -14.97 6.34 7.56
CA GLN A 236 -15.73 6.51 8.80
C GLN A 236 -15.10 5.65 9.91
N ALA A 237 -15.01 6.22 11.11
CA ALA A 237 -14.49 5.50 12.27
C ALA A 237 -15.24 4.17 12.51
N GLY A 238 -14.52 3.13 12.86
CA GLY A 238 -15.05 1.80 13.14
C GLY A 238 -15.56 1.03 11.92
N LYS A 239 -15.38 1.53 10.68
CA LYS A 239 -15.88 0.87 9.47
C LYS A 239 -14.73 0.51 8.53
N LEU A 240 -14.90 -0.61 7.82
CA LEU A 240 -14.09 -0.98 6.66
C LEU A 240 -14.81 -0.53 5.38
N LEU A 241 -14.16 0.31 4.61
CA LEU A 241 -14.59 0.70 3.27
C LEU A 241 -13.89 -0.19 2.25
N GLN A 242 -14.67 -0.95 1.47
CA GLN A 242 -14.16 -1.66 0.30
C GLN A 242 -14.47 -0.85 -0.95
N ALA A 243 -13.43 -0.54 -1.73
CA ALA A 243 -13.55 0.26 -2.95
C ALA A 243 -12.98 -0.49 -4.15
N THR A 244 -13.77 -0.59 -5.22
CA THR A 244 -13.33 -1.14 -6.49
C THR A 244 -13.10 -0.01 -7.49
N VAL A 245 -11.87 0.11 -7.99
CA VAL A 245 -11.49 1.08 -9.01
C VAL A 245 -11.46 0.37 -10.37
N ARG A 246 -12.33 0.80 -11.28
CA ARG A 246 -12.43 0.22 -12.62
C ARG A 246 -11.56 0.98 -13.61
N HIS A 247 -10.54 0.31 -14.12
CA HIS A 247 -9.70 0.82 -15.20
C HIS A 247 -10.36 0.51 -16.55
N ARG A 248 -10.29 1.48 -17.45
CA ARG A 248 -10.70 1.33 -18.86
C ARG A 248 -9.46 1.44 -19.72
N ALA A 249 -8.79 0.31 -19.91
CA ALA A 249 -7.49 0.22 -20.57
C ALA A 249 -7.31 -1.14 -21.24
N ALA A 250 -6.26 -1.28 -22.04
CA ALA A 250 -5.79 -2.55 -22.57
C ALA A 250 -4.26 -2.56 -22.66
N MET A 251 -3.67 -3.76 -22.66
CA MET A 251 -2.27 -3.95 -23.00
C MET A 251 -2.16 -4.12 -24.52
N LEU A 252 -1.22 -3.39 -25.10
CA LEU A 252 -0.96 -3.38 -26.53
C LEU A 252 0.48 -3.78 -26.81
N THR A 253 0.71 -4.50 -27.90
CA THR A 253 2.03 -4.78 -28.42
C THR A 253 2.19 -4.07 -29.77
N LEU A 254 3.19 -3.21 -29.92
CA LEU A 254 3.45 -2.52 -31.17
C LEU A 254 4.39 -3.35 -32.06
N LYS A 255 4.12 -3.34 -33.35
CA LYS A 255 4.93 -4.03 -34.36
C LYS A 255 5.07 -3.15 -35.59
N LEU A 256 6.28 -3.01 -36.13
CA LEU A 256 6.49 -2.50 -37.49
C LEU A 256 6.64 -3.71 -38.40
N VAL A 257 5.78 -3.82 -39.42
CA VAL A 257 5.76 -4.97 -40.32
C VAL A 257 5.76 -4.53 -41.79
N ASN A 258 6.36 -5.33 -42.68
CA ASN A 258 6.33 -5.05 -44.12
C ASN A 258 4.98 -5.34 -44.78
N ALA A 259 4.21 -6.23 -44.16
CA ALA A 259 2.85 -6.58 -44.61
C ALA A 259 2.06 -7.03 -43.38
N THR A 260 0.72 -6.91 -43.42
CA THR A 260 -0.18 -7.35 -42.35
C THR A 260 0.08 -8.79 -41.97
N GLY A 261 0.26 -9.07 -40.66
CA GLY A 261 0.63 -10.39 -40.13
C GLY A 261 2.07 -10.80 -40.38
N GLY A 262 2.92 -9.90 -40.91
CA GLY A 262 4.34 -10.15 -41.18
C GLY A 262 5.20 -10.15 -39.92
N GLU A 263 6.48 -10.52 -40.10
CA GLU A 263 7.46 -10.46 -39.02
C GLU A 263 7.75 -9.00 -38.60
N ALA A 264 7.90 -8.79 -37.31
CA ALA A 264 8.22 -7.48 -36.76
C ALA A 264 9.70 -7.09 -37.02
N LEU A 265 9.91 -5.87 -37.46
CA LEU A 265 11.23 -5.33 -37.74
C LEU A 265 11.93 -4.96 -36.42
N ALA A 266 13.07 -5.58 -36.15
CA ALA A 266 13.90 -5.28 -34.99
C ALA A 266 14.50 -3.84 -35.07
N ASN A 267 15.00 -3.34 -33.93
CA ASN A 267 15.60 -1.99 -33.84
C ASN A 267 14.68 -0.86 -34.32
N THR A 268 13.39 -1.01 -34.07
CA THR A 268 12.39 0.01 -34.37
C THR A 268 12.15 0.86 -33.12
N SER A 269 12.11 2.17 -33.26
CA SER A 269 11.64 3.07 -32.20
C SER A 269 10.19 3.48 -32.47
N PHE A 270 9.38 3.42 -31.43
CA PHE A 270 7.97 3.81 -31.49
C PHE A 270 7.73 5.02 -30.60
N THR A 271 6.92 5.96 -31.11
CA THR A 271 6.36 7.06 -30.33
C THR A 271 4.85 6.95 -30.40
N VAL A 272 4.19 6.84 -29.26
CA VAL A 272 2.73 6.81 -29.15
C VAL A 272 2.25 8.19 -28.73
N LEU A 273 1.26 8.70 -29.45
CA LEU A 273 0.71 10.05 -29.25
C LEU A 273 -0.82 9.97 -29.08
N THR A 274 -1.36 11.03 -28.44
CA THR A 274 -2.78 11.35 -28.56
C THR A 274 -3.10 11.82 -29.99
N PRO A 275 -4.37 11.82 -30.43
CA PRO A 275 -4.75 12.44 -31.70
C PRO A 275 -4.41 13.93 -31.78
N GLY A 276 -4.27 14.60 -30.64
CA GLY A 276 -3.83 16.01 -30.55
C GLY A 276 -2.33 16.23 -30.74
N GLY A 277 -1.53 15.14 -30.80
CA GLY A 277 -0.08 15.21 -31.00
C GLY A 277 0.75 15.18 -29.71
N ASP A 278 0.12 15.03 -28.54
CA ASP A 278 0.84 14.90 -27.26
C ASP A 278 1.50 13.52 -27.15
N VAL A 279 2.78 13.50 -26.86
CA VAL A 279 3.55 12.26 -26.68
C VAL A 279 3.16 11.60 -25.36
N ILE A 280 2.68 10.35 -25.44
CA ILE A 280 2.34 9.53 -24.28
C ILE A 280 3.52 8.64 -23.90
N ARG A 281 4.15 7.98 -24.89
CA ARG A 281 5.21 7.00 -24.65
C ARG A 281 6.17 6.90 -25.80
N GLU A 282 7.45 6.67 -25.47
CA GLU A 282 8.49 6.28 -26.41
C GLU A 282 9.03 4.89 -26.04
N LEU A 283 9.15 4.01 -27.00
CA LEU A 283 9.51 2.60 -26.83
C LEU A 283 10.51 2.18 -27.92
N ILE A 284 11.39 1.22 -27.63
CA ILE A 284 12.30 0.63 -28.61
C ILE A 284 12.18 -0.90 -28.54
N GLY A 285 12.11 -1.55 -29.68
CA GLY A 285 12.09 -3.01 -29.79
C GLY A 285 11.33 -3.50 -31.00
N ALA A 286 11.32 -4.82 -31.19
CA ALA A 286 10.49 -5.47 -32.20
C ALA A 286 9.02 -5.61 -31.74
N PHE A 287 8.81 -5.84 -30.42
CA PHE A 287 7.52 -6.10 -29.79
C PHE A 287 7.39 -5.34 -28.46
N PRO A 288 7.55 -4.00 -28.44
CA PRO A 288 7.37 -3.29 -27.21
C PRO A 288 5.90 -3.29 -26.80
N SER A 289 5.63 -3.52 -25.49
CA SER A 289 4.28 -3.54 -24.95
C SER A 289 4.07 -2.35 -24.03
N LEU A 290 2.82 -1.84 -23.99
CA LEU A 290 2.42 -0.75 -23.11
C LEU A 290 0.94 -0.88 -22.75
N VAL A 291 0.56 -0.25 -21.64
CA VAL A 291 -0.85 -0.08 -21.25
C VAL A 291 -1.33 1.29 -21.70
N LEU A 292 -2.45 1.33 -22.39
CA LEU A 292 -3.14 2.58 -22.76
C LEU A 292 -4.59 2.56 -22.26
N ALA A 293 -5.07 3.72 -21.86
CA ALA A 293 -6.50 3.91 -21.60
C ALA A 293 -7.31 3.72 -22.87
N GLU A 294 -8.58 3.43 -22.74
CA GLU A 294 -9.51 3.38 -23.89
C GLU A 294 -9.55 4.73 -24.61
N GLY A 295 -9.38 4.70 -25.93
CA GLY A 295 -9.35 5.92 -26.75
C GLY A 295 -8.71 5.69 -28.12
N ASP A 296 -8.56 6.78 -28.85
CA ASP A 296 -7.91 6.81 -30.17
C ASP A 296 -6.46 7.31 -30.00
N TYR A 297 -5.53 6.74 -30.76
CA TYR A 297 -4.09 7.01 -30.65
C TYR A 297 -3.40 6.94 -32.01
N VAL A 298 -2.19 7.50 -32.03
CA VAL A 298 -1.30 7.47 -33.20
C VAL A 298 0.01 6.79 -32.80
N ALA A 299 0.45 5.78 -33.53
CA ALA A 299 1.76 5.19 -33.41
C ALA A 299 2.66 5.68 -34.54
N ILE A 300 3.80 6.27 -34.20
CA ILE A 300 4.87 6.60 -35.12
C ILE A 300 6.01 5.62 -34.93
N ALA A 301 6.36 4.86 -35.96
CA ALA A 301 7.49 3.95 -35.96
C ALA A 301 8.63 4.52 -36.81
N ARG A 302 9.86 4.47 -36.27
CA ARG A 302 11.09 4.87 -36.98
C ARG A 302 12.01 3.67 -37.10
N HIS A 303 12.39 3.36 -38.35
CA HIS A 303 13.28 2.25 -38.66
C HIS A 303 14.16 2.58 -39.85
N ALA A 304 15.47 2.32 -39.76
CA ALA A 304 16.44 2.56 -40.82
C ALA A 304 16.34 3.95 -41.49
N GLY A 305 16.11 5.00 -40.67
CA GLY A 305 15.99 6.39 -41.10
C GLY A 305 14.65 6.78 -41.77
N LYS A 306 13.73 5.85 -41.88
CA LYS A 306 12.36 6.08 -42.36
C LYS A 306 11.38 6.17 -41.22
N THR A 307 10.29 6.92 -41.43
CA THR A 307 9.20 7.12 -40.48
C THR A 307 7.88 6.62 -41.05
N TYR A 308 7.15 5.88 -40.26
CA TYR A 308 5.86 5.29 -40.61
C TYR A 308 4.84 5.65 -39.53
N GLN A 309 3.56 5.74 -39.87
CA GLN A 309 2.51 6.16 -38.97
C GLN A 309 1.27 5.28 -39.15
N SER A 310 0.60 4.99 -38.03
CA SER A 310 -0.69 4.28 -38.02
C SER A 310 -1.57 4.85 -36.92
N GLU A 311 -2.84 5.06 -37.24
CA GLU A 311 -3.87 5.37 -36.24
C GLU A 311 -4.48 4.06 -35.74
N PHE A 312 -4.78 4.00 -34.45
CA PHE A 312 -5.40 2.82 -33.85
C PHE A 312 -6.32 3.20 -32.69
N LYS A 313 -7.22 2.29 -32.35
CA LYS A 313 -8.18 2.46 -31.26
C LYS A 313 -8.00 1.40 -30.19
N VAL A 314 -7.93 1.85 -28.95
CA VAL A 314 -7.87 1.00 -27.75
C VAL A 314 -9.27 0.77 -27.23
N GLN A 315 -9.63 -0.51 -27.03
CA GLN A 315 -10.87 -0.95 -26.39
C GLN A 315 -10.55 -1.57 -25.04
N SER A 316 -11.28 -1.17 -24.00
CA SER A 316 -11.07 -1.67 -22.64
C SER A 316 -11.13 -3.18 -22.54
N ALA A 317 -10.22 -3.77 -21.77
CA ALA A 317 -10.09 -5.21 -21.53
C ALA A 317 -9.88 -6.07 -22.81
N ARG A 318 -9.37 -5.45 -23.87
CA ARG A 318 -9.09 -6.13 -25.13
C ARG A 318 -7.65 -5.90 -25.53
N ASP A 319 -6.77 -6.79 -25.08
CA ASP A 319 -5.37 -6.77 -25.46
C ASP A 319 -5.22 -7.05 -26.96
N SER A 320 -4.35 -6.32 -27.63
CA SER A 320 -4.18 -6.43 -29.08
C SER A 320 -2.80 -6.04 -29.57
N ASP A 321 -2.44 -6.57 -30.73
CA ASP A 321 -1.27 -6.14 -31.47
C ASP A 321 -1.64 -4.95 -32.36
N VAL A 322 -0.80 -3.93 -32.36
CA VAL A 322 -0.91 -2.75 -33.24
C VAL A 322 0.18 -2.84 -34.30
N GLU A 323 -0.22 -3.08 -35.54
CA GLU A 323 0.70 -3.16 -36.66
C GLU A 323 0.83 -1.80 -37.37
N VAL A 324 2.06 -1.31 -37.45
CA VAL A 324 2.43 -0.18 -38.32
C VAL A 324 3.02 -0.74 -39.59
N LEU A 325 2.53 -0.32 -40.75
CA LEU A 325 3.00 -0.82 -42.04
C LEU A 325 4.16 0.00 -42.55
N ALA A 326 5.23 -0.69 -43.00
CA ALA A 326 6.47 -0.09 -43.53
C ALA A 326 6.40 0.14 -45.05
N HIS A 327 5.41 0.91 -45.49
CA HIS A 327 5.26 1.25 -46.94
C HIS A 327 4.99 2.74 -47.16
#